data_cdbd85b73e86726641ffaee2e404250a
#
_entry.id   cdbd85b73e86726641ffaee2e404250a
#
_cell.length_a   1.000
_cell.length_b   1.000
_cell.length_c   1.000
_cell.angle_alpha   90.00
_cell.angle_beta   90.00
_cell.angle_gamma   90.00
#
_symmetry.space_group_name_H-M   'P 1'
#
loop_
_entity.id
_entity.type
_entity.pdbx_description
1 polymer ?
#
loop_
_entity_poly.entity_id
_entity_poly.type
_entity_poly.pdbx_seq_one_letter_code
_entity_poly.pdbx_strand_id
1 'polypeptide(L)'
;MIKTFDVLVVGSGIAGVYTALNLNSNLNILLICKEGLKDCNSYLAQGGISSALNSDDFPSYIEDTLKAGNYKNDLDAVQTLVSESKKNIQRLIDYGVPFDRKKDGSLLYTREGGHSTFRIAHVKDETGKYIMETLYERLKERNNIKIIEHCKLVDIIRKDNKCLGGICIHNGQEIQIHAKCTILATGGLGGLFKSTTNFPFLTGDGIAIALKHNVAIKDINYLQLHPTVLYEPDCIGKRLLLSESLRGEGGKLKNLDNEEFVDSLKPRDVVSKAILEEIKKHPDKPYVYLDLTHLDKNFLMNRFPFLYNACAERGYYMEKDLLPVAPAHHYAMGGIKINLYGETSLNSLYALGEAACTGVHGNNRLASNSLLEGIVFGYRCAKKINSELFVTNNSSYPSKEDVIDYLKERVDENYAKLLDY
;
A
#
# COMPACT_ATOMS: atom_id res chain seq x y z
N MET A 1 2.06 30.88 1.52
CA MET A 1 3.52 30.86 1.85
C MET A 1 4.18 29.82 0.95
N ILE A 2 5.18 30.22 0.17
CA ILE A 2 5.92 29.31 -0.74
C ILE A 2 7.03 28.63 0.06
N LYS A 3 7.10 27.28 -0.02
CA LYS A 3 8.16 26.49 0.60
C LYS A 3 8.85 25.68 -0.49
N THR A 4 10.18 25.62 -0.47
CA THR A 4 10.99 24.96 -1.50
C THR A 4 11.74 23.76 -0.90
N PHE A 5 11.69 22.63 -1.60
CA PHE A 5 12.35 21.37 -1.23
C PHE A 5 12.97 20.69 -2.47
N ASP A 6 13.93 19.79 -2.26
CA ASP A 6 14.42 18.97 -3.35
C ASP A 6 13.39 17.90 -3.74
N VAL A 7 12.77 17.26 -2.74
CA VAL A 7 11.77 16.22 -2.96
C VAL A 7 10.53 16.45 -2.09
N LEU A 8 9.36 16.41 -2.71
CA LEU A 8 8.07 16.33 -2.04
C LEU A 8 7.57 14.88 -2.09
N VAL A 9 7.40 14.26 -0.92
CA VAL A 9 6.81 12.93 -0.76
C VAL A 9 5.39 13.07 -0.20
N VAL A 10 4.40 12.54 -0.93
CA VAL A 10 2.99 12.64 -0.55
C VAL A 10 2.47 11.27 -0.15
N GLY A 11 2.31 11.06 1.15
CA GLY A 11 1.81 9.81 1.73
C GLY A 11 2.78 9.18 2.73
N SER A 12 2.24 8.79 3.90
CA SER A 12 2.97 8.21 5.03
C SER A 12 2.98 6.67 5.05
N GLY A 13 2.46 6.01 4.00
CA GLY A 13 2.54 4.56 3.86
C GLY A 13 3.96 4.07 3.57
N ILE A 14 4.13 2.74 3.54
CA ILE A 14 5.45 2.11 3.40
C ILE A 14 6.24 2.62 2.18
N ALA A 15 5.57 2.81 1.04
CA ALA A 15 6.22 3.27 -0.19
C ALA A 15 6.82 4.67 -0.03
N GLY A 16 6.06 5.64 0.51
CA GLY A 16 6.54 7.01 0.73
C GLY A 16 7.64 7.09 1.77
N VAL A 17 7.43 6.48 2.94
CA VAL A 17 8.36 6.51 4.07
C VAL A 17 9.67 5.81 3.72
N TYR A 18 9.60 4.61 3.12
CA TYR A 18 10.80 3.87 2.76
C TYR A 18 11.59 4.57 1.66
N THR A 19 10.92 5.20 0.71
CA THR A 19 11.57 6.03 -0.32
C THR A 19 12.28 7.22 0.32
N ALA A 20 11.61 7.97 1.20
CA ALA A 20 12.21 9.12 1.89
C ALA A 20 13.47 8.74 2.68
N LEU A 21 13.46 7.60 3.38
CA LEU A 21 14.61 7.09 4.12
C LEU A 21 15.81 6.71 3.23
N ASN A 22 15.57 6.32 1.97
CA ASN A 22 16.60 5.91 1.02
C ASN A 22 17.07 7.04 0.08
N LEU A 23 16.48 8.24 0.20
CA LEU A 23 17.00 9.44 -0.43
C LEU A 23 18.28 9.93 0.28
N ASN A 24 19.18 10.56 -0.48
CA ASN A 24 20.44 11.08 0.06
C ASN A 24 20.20 12.10 1.20
N SER A 25 21.08 12.08 2.20
CA SER A 25 20.99 12.94 3.37
C SER A 25 21.27 14.43 3.07
N ASN A 26 21.84 14.75 1.93
CA ASN A 26 22.05 16.12 1.46
C ASN A 26 20.83 16.73 0.76
N LEU A 27 19.79 15.95 0.47
CA LEU A 27 18.54 16.44 -0.12
C LEU A 27 17.62 16.95 0.96
N ASN A 28 16.98 18.10 0.73
CA ASN A 28 15.94 18.65 1.59
C ASN A 28 14.58 18.05 1.20
N ILE A 29 14.01 17.23 2.08
CA ILE A 29 12.83 16.41 1.79
C ILE A 29 11.65 16.89 2.65
N LEU A 30 10.49 17.04 2.02
CA LEU A 30 9.22 17.20 2.71
C LEU A 30 8.35 15.97 2.51
N LEU A 31 7.94 15.34 3.60
CA LEU A 31 6.92 14.30 3.62
C LEU A 31 5.63 14.90 4.17
N ILE A 32 4.54 14.77 3.43
CA ILE A 32 3.21 15.20 3.87
C ILE A 32 2.25 14.02 3.90
N CYS A 33 1.31 14.03 4.83
CA CYS A 33 0.19 13.08 4.88
C CYS A 33 -1.13 13.79 5.17
N LYS A 34 -2.20 13.25 4.60
CA LYS A 34 -3.56 13.80 4.65
C LYS A 34 -4.13 13.77 6.07
N GLU A 35 -3.85 12.70 6.79
CA GLU A 35 -4.22 12.47 8.19
C GLU A 35 -2.95 12.34 9.04
N GLY A 36 -3.00 11.65 10.18
CA GLY A 36 -1.84 11.37 11.00
C GLY A 36 -0.84 10.43 10.33
N LEU A 37 0.40 10.46 10.77
CA LEU A 37 1.49 9.67 10.20
C LEU A 37 1.20 8.15 10.18
N LYS A 38 0.50 7.65 11.21
CA LYS A 38 0.13 6.24 11.36
C LYS A 38 -1.16 5.85 10.61
N ASP A 39 -1.90 6.83 10.12
CA ASP A 39 -3.17 6.60 9.42
C ASP A 39 -2.91 6.19 7.98
N CYS A 40 -2.50 4.95 7.77
CA CYS A 40 -2.25 4.38 6.45
C CYS A 40 -2.52 2.86 6.42
N ASN A 41 -2.90 2.32 5.26
CA ASN A 41 -3.16 0.88 5.12
C ASN A 41 -1.93 0.02 5.39
N SER A 42 -0.72 0.53 5.16
CA SER A 42 0.52 -0.19 5.49
C SER A 42 0.63 -0.51 6.97
N TYR A 43 0.17 0.38 7.85
CA TYR A 43 0.13 0.16 9.30
C TYR A 43 -0.85 -0.95 9.69
N LEU A 44 -1.92 -1.14 8.92
CA LEU A 44 -2.97 -2.14 9.16
C LEU A 44 -2.63 -3.54 8.62
N ALA A 45 -1.54 -3.70 7.88
CA ALA A 45 -1.20 -4.97 7.24
C ALA A 45 -0.87 -6.05 8.29
N GLN A 46 -1.64 -7.14 8.27
CA GLN A 46 -1.62 -8.18 9.29
C GLN A 46 -0.67 -9.33 8.94
N GLY A 47 -0.80 -9.87 7.73
CA GLY A 47 -0.21 -11.15 7.35
C GLY A 47 1.31 -11.18 7.35
N GLY A 48 1.94 -10.42 6.48
CA GLY A 48 3.39 -10.38 6.37
C GLY A 48 3.89 -9.68 5.12
N ILE A 49 5.16 -9.90 4.83
CA ILE A 49 5.83 -9.42 3.64
C ILE A 49 6.56 -10.60 2.98
N SER A 50 6.30 -10.81 1.69
CA SER A 50 6.90 -11.91 0.94
C SER A 50 8.36 -11.64 0.62
N SER A 51 9.17 -12.70 0.56
CA SER A 51 10.60 -12.64 0.21
C SER A 51 11.04 -13.93 -0.44
N ALA A 52 11.80 -13.86 -1.50
CA ALA A 52 12.49 -15.05 -2.00
C ALA A 52 13.50 -15.55 -0.94
N LEU A 53 13.52 -16.86 -0.73
CA LEU A 53 14.44 -17.49 0.24
C LEU A 53 15.88 -17.43 -0.24
N ASN A 54 16.08 -17.73 -1.52
CA ASN A 54 17.35 -17.70 -2.26
C ASN A 54 17.05 -17.60 -3.77
N SER A 55 18.08 -17.71 -4.61
CA SER A 55 17.93 -17.69 -6.07
C SER A 55 17.10 -18.86 -6.63
N ASP A 56 17.15 -20.03 -5.97
CA ASP A 56 16.45 -21.23 -6.44
C ASP A 56 14.92 -21.12 -6.23
N ASP A 57 14.49 -20.23 -5.33
CA ASP A 57 13.08 -19.90 -5.11
C ASP A 57 12.51 -18.93 -6.17
N PHE A 58 13.35 -18.24 -6.95
CA PHE A 58 12.88 -17.24 -7.91
C PHE A 58 11.87 -17.79 -8.91
N PRO A 59 12.09 -18.94 -9.59
CA PRO A 59 11.14 -19.47 -10.56
C PRO A 59 9.77 -19.76 -9.95
N SER A 60 9.74 -20.36 -8.76
CA SER A 60 8.50 -20.70 -8.07
C SER A 60 7.74 -19.45 -7.60
N TYR A 61 8.45 -18.42 -7.12
CA TYR A 61 7.84 -17.18 -6.65
C TYR A 61 7.33 -16.31 -7.82
N ILE A 62 8.06 -16.28 -8.94
CA ILE A 62 7.61 -15.63 -10.17
C ILE A 62 6.33 -16.32 -10.65
N GLU A 63 6.31 -17.64 -10.75
CA GLU A 63 5.15 -18.42 -11.20
C GLU A 63 3.93 -18.22 -10.29
N ASP A 64 4.10 -18.27 -8.95
CA ASP A 64 3.03 -17.98 -7.99
C ASP A 64 2.43 -16.59 -8.22
N THR A 65 3.30 -15.59 -8.48
CA THR A 65 2.87 -14.20 -8.71
C THR A 65 2.12 -14.04 -10.03
N LEU A 66 2.63 -14.65 -11.11
CA LEU A 66 2.00 -14.64 -12.43
C LEU A 66 0.64 -15.35 -12.41
N LYS A 67 0.59 -16.53 -11.79
CA LYS A 67 -0.64 -17.31 -11.66
C LYS A 67 -1.70 -16.59 -10.85
N ALA A 68 -1.32 -15.98 -9.72
CA ALA A 68 -2.23 -15.18 -8.90
C ALA A 68 -2.79 -14.00 -9.70
N GLY A 69 -1.97 -13.33 -10.51
CA GLY A 69 -2.38 -12.20 -11.37
C GLY A 69 -3.06 -12.62 -12.68
N ASN A 70 -3.42 -13.90 -12.82
CA ASN A 70 -4.04 -14.49 -14.02
C ASN A 70 -3.22 -14.21 -15.30
N TYR A 71 -1.88 -14.19 -15.17
CA TYR A 71 -0.92 -13.90 -16.25
C TYR A 71 -1.16 -12.55 -16.96
N LYS A 72 -1.78 -11.58 -16.24
CA LYS A 72 -1.95 -10.18 -16.69
C LYS A 72 -0.86 -9.26 -16.15
N ASN A 73 0.14 -9.85 -15.52
CA ASN A 73 1.27 -9.16 -14.92
C ASN A 73 2.26 -8.64 -15.99
N ASP A 74 3.05 -7.65 -15.61
CA ASP A 74 4.26 -7.27 -16.32
C ASP A 74 5.41 -8.16 -15.82
N LEU A 75 5.99 -8.95 -16.69
CA LEU A 75 7.01 -9.94 -16.32
C LEU A 75 8.27 -9.28 -15.76
N ASP A 76 8.72 -8.16 -16.35
CA ASP A 76 9.92 -7.44 -15.89
C ASP A 76 9.70 -6.88 -14.48
N ALA A 77 8.48 -6.38 -14.20
CA ALA A 77 8.11 -5.90 -12.88
C ALA A 77 8.08 -7.04 -11.84
N VAL A 78 7.54 -8.21 -12.20
CA VAL A 78 7.53 -9.40 -11.32
C VAL A 78 8.96 -9.89 -11.05
N GLN A 79 9.78 -10.03 -12.08
CA GLN A 79 11.19 -10.44 -11.93
C GLN A 79 11.98 -9.46 -11.06
N THR A 80 11.74 -8.15 -11.23
CA THR A 80 12.35 -7.10 -10.41
C THR A 80 11.93 -7.25 -8.95
N LEU A 81 10.63 -7.41 -8.68
CA LEU A 81 10.11 -7.61 -7.33
C LEU A 81 10.79 -8.80 -6.64
N VAL A 82 10.80 -9.95 -7.31
CA VAL A 82 11.31 -11.22 -6.76
C VAL A 82 12.82 -11.15 -6.53
N SER A 83 13.59 -10.72 -7.51
CA SER A 83 15.05 -10.69 -7.43
C SER A 83 15.60 -9.71 -6.39
N GLU A 84 14.88 -8.61 -6.14
CA GLU A 84 15.27 -7.60 -5.16
C GLU A 84 14.64 -7.81 -3.77
N SER A 85 13.72 -8.79 -3.61
CA SER A 85 12.96 -9.01 -2.38
C SER A 85 13.85 -9.24 -1.17
N LYS A 86 14.75 -10.22 -1.23
CA LYS A 86 15.62 -10.61 -0.10
C LYS A 86 16.50 -9.46 0.39
N LYS A 87 17.06 -8.66 -0.54
CA LYS A 87 17.89 -7.50 -0.18
C LYS A 87 17.08 -6.42 0.55
N ASN A 88 15.83 -6.22 0.15
CA ASN A 88 14.96 -5.23 0.78
C ASN A 88 14.45 -5.71 2.15
N ILE A 89 14.18 -7.02 2.33
CA ILE A 89 13.90 -7.57 3.67
C ILE A 89 15.11 -7.41 4.59
N GLN A 90 16.32 -7.66 4.09
CA GLN A 90 17.53 -7.45 4.89
C GLN A 90 17.66 -5.98 5.34
N ARG A 91 17.36 -5.00 4.48
CA ARG A 91 17.35 -3.59 4.88
C ARG A 91 16.31 -3.28 5.97
N LEU A 92 15.12 -3.90 5.92
CA LEU A 92 14.14 -3.76 7.01
C LEU A 92 14.69 -4.31 8.33
N ILE A 93 15.40 -5.43 8.28
CA ILE A 93 16.09 -6.01 9.45
C ILE A 93 17.18 -5.03 9.95
N ASP A 94 17.96 -4.45 9.05
CA ASP A 94 19.02 -3.49 9.37
C ASP A 94 18.44 -2.19 9.98
N TYR A 95 17.24 -1.79 9.58
CA TYR A 95 16.48 -0.71 10.23
C TYR A 95 15.98 -1.09 11.63
N GLY A 96 15.92 -2.39 11.97
CA GLY A 96 15.52 -2.89 13.28
C GLY A 96 14.12 -3.51 13.34
N VAL A 97 13.51 -3.84 12.20
CA VAL A 97 12.20 -4.53 12.20
C VAL A 97 12.32 -5.89 12.90
N PRO A 98 11.52 -6.16 13.95
CA PRO A 98 11.65 -7.34 14.80
C PRO A 98 10.89 -8.54 14.24
N PHE A 99 11.23 -8.99 13.01
CA PHE A 99 10.60 -10.17 12.42
C PHE A 99 10.73 -11.39 13.33
N ASP A 100 9.70 -12.23 13.36
CA ASP A 100 9.67 -13.48 14.10
C ASP A 100 10.79 -14.41 13.62
N ARG A 101 11.43 -15.10 14.60
CA ARG A 101 12.60 -15.94 14.34
C ARG A 101 12.41 -17.34 14.94
N LYS A 102 13.06 -18.31 14.31
CA LYS A 102 13.22 -19.66 14.86
C LYS A 102 14.23 -19.65 16.03
N LYS A 103 14.31 -20.76 16.76
CA LYS A 103 15.26 -20.93 17.86
C LYS A 103 16.73 -20.78 17.45
N ASP A 104 17.05 -21.06 16.19
CA ASP A 104 18.39 -20.91 15.62
C ASP A 104 18.71 -19.47 15.16
N GLY A 105 17.78 -18.52 15.36
CA GLY A 105 17.93 -17.11 14.99
C GLY A 105 17.57 -16.81 13.53
N SER A 106 17.32 -17.80 12.66
CA SER A 106 16.83 -17.59 11.30
C SER A 106 15.40 -17.05 11.31
N LEU A 107 15.00 -16.36 10.21
CA LEU A 107 13.63 -15.86 10.08
C LEU A 107 12.62 -17.02 10.10
N LEU A 108 11.53 -16.81 10.83
CA LEU A 108 10.36 -17.67 10.76
C LEU A 108 9.48 -17.22 9.59
N TYR A 109 9.26 -18.11 8.64
CA TYR A 109 8.39 -17.84 7.51
C TYR A 109 7.07 -18.59 7.64
N THR A 110 5.98 -17.93 7.25
CA THR A 110 4.66 -18.56 7.07
C THR A 110 4.31 -18.65 5.59
N ARG A 111 3.17 -19.29 5.30
CA ARG A 111 2.60 -19.42 3.95
C ARG A 111 1.17 -18.91 3.93
N GLU A 112 0.82 -18.20 2.88
CA GLU A 112 -0.55 -17.72 2.61
C GLU A 112 -1.07 -18.33 1.30
N GLY A 113 -2.35 -18.17 1.03
CA GLY A 113 -2.99 -18.67 -0.17
C GLY A 113 -2.30 -18.20 -1.45
N GLY A 114 -2.18 -19.10 -2.43
CA GLY A 114 -1.50 -18.86 -3.70
C GLY A 114 0.02 -19.00 -3.68
N HIS A 115 0.66 -19.08 -2.51
CA HIS A 115 2.09 -19.35 -2.41
C HIS A 115 2.39 -20.84 -2.40
N SER A 116 3.35 -21.28 -3.20
CA SER A 116 3.81 -22.67 -3.27
C SER A 116 4.73 -23.04 -2.11
N THR A 117 5.36 -22.06 -1.44
CA THR A 117 6.31 -22.29 -0.33
C THR A 117 6.15 -21.28 0.81
N PHE A 118 6.80 -21.55 1.95
CA PHE A 118 6.87 -20.69 3.13
C PHE A 118 7.89 -19.58 2.88
N ARG A 119 7.44 -18.39 2.44
CA ARG A 119 8.32 -17.26 2.11
C ARG A 119 7.86 -15.92 2.69
N ILE A 120 6.89 -15.93 3.59
CA ILE A 120 6.32 -14.70 4.16
C ILE A 120 6.92 -14.44 5.52
N ALA A 121 7.78 -13.42 5.62
CA ALA A 121 8.30 -12.92 6.89
C ALA A 121 7.22 -12.12 7.60
N HIS A 122 7.10 -12.28 8.92
CA HIS A 122 6.02 -11.67 9.69
C HIS A 122 6.46 -11.26 11.09
N VAL A 123 5.65 -10.42 11.74
CA VAL A 123 5.69 -10.15 13.18
C VAL A 123 4.29 -10.44 13.69
N LYS A 124 4.09 -11.66 14.22
CA LYS A 124 2.77 -12.16 14.65
C LYS A 124 1.71 -11.89 13.58
N ASP A 125 0.64 -11.15 13.91
CA ASP A 125 -0.45 -10.74 13.04
C ASP A 125 -0.58 -9.20 12.89
N GLU A 126 0.51 -8.45 13.18
CA GLU A 126 0.59 -7.00 13.05
C GLU A 126 1.85 -6.55 12.29
N THR A 127 2.27 -7.29 11.27
CA THR A 127 3.54 -7.07 10.56
C THR A 127 3.70 -5.64 10.06
N GLY A 128 2.66 -5.08 9.45
CA GLY A 128 2.68 -3.71 8.95
C GLY A 128 2.92 -2.68 10.04
N LYS A 129 2.27 -2.82 11.19
CA LYS A 129 2.46 -1.93 12.35
C LYS A 129 3.93 -1.90 12.78
N TYR A 130 4.54 -3.06 13.01
CA TYR A 130 5.94 -3.13 13.46
C TYR A 130 6.93 -2.61 12.42
N ILE A 131 6.70 -2.88 11.14
CA ILE A 131 7.50 -2.29 10.05
C ILE A 131 7.37 -0.77 10.08
N MET A 132 6.13 -0.25 10.10
CA MET A 132 5.91 1.19 10.01
C MET A 132 6.40 1.94 11.25
N GLU A 133 6.19 1.43 12.47
CA GLU A 133 6.73 2.02 13.70
C GLU A 133 8.25 2.11 13.65
N THR A 134 8.92 1.04 13.22
CA THR A 134 10.38 1.05 13.04
C THR A 134 10.80 2.12 12.03
N LEU A 135 10.16 2.19 10.87
CA LEU A 135 10.51 3.17 9.85
C LEU A 135 10.21 4.61 10.28
N TYR A 136 9.14 4.84 11.05
CA TYR A 136 8.85 6.17 11.61
C TYR A 136 9.90 6.64 12.62
N GLU A 137 10.41 5.73 13.46
CA GLU A 137 11.53 6.09 14.35
C GLU A 137 12.78 6.46 13.54
N ARG A 138 13.09 5.74 12.47
CA ARG A 138 14.20 6.10 11.58
C ARG A 138 13.99 7.43 10.86
N LEU A 139 12.75 7.80 10.50
CA LEU A 139 12.46 9.14 9.96
C LEU A 139 12.82 10.26 10.94
N LYS A 140 12.56 10.07 12.24
CA LYS A 140 12.86 11.07 13.27
C LYS A 140 14.37 11.32 13.43
N GLU A 141 15.20 10.34 13.11
CA GLU A 141 16.67 10.46 13.14
C GLU A 141 17.23 11.25 11.95
N ARG A 142 16.41 11.55 10.94
CA ARG A 142 16.81 12.19 9.68
C ARG A 142 16.52 13.70 9.71
N ASN A 143 17.52 14.53 10.02
CA ASN A 143 17.38 15.99 10.11
C ASN A 143 17.01 16.66 8.78
N ASN A 144 17.24 16.01 7.66
CA ASN A 144 16.94 16.50 6.30
C ASN A 144 15.52 16.17 5.83
N ILE A 145 14.73 15.45 6.63
CA ILE A 145 13.33 15.09 6.33
C ILE A 145 12.42 15.88 7.25
N LYS A 146 11.61 16.76 6.67
CA LYS A 146 10.53 17.45 7.39
C LYS A 146 9.22 16.69 7.16
N ILE A 147 8.42 16.53 8.22
CA ILE A 147 7.11 15.88 8.16
C ILE A 147 6.03 16.91 8.48
N ILE A 148 4.94 16.91 7.71
CA ILE A 148 3.74 17.69 7.99
C ILE A 148 2.54 16.75 7.89
N GLU A 149 1.89 16.51 9.03
CA GLU A 149 0.64 15.77 9.13
C GLU A 149 -0.55 16.69 8.85
N HIS A 150 -1.74 16.12 8.58
CA HIS A 150 -2.96 16.85 8.27
C HIS A 150 -2.76 17.87 7.13
N CYS A 151 -1.96 17.49 6.15
CA CYS A 151 -1.63 18.27 4.97
C CYS A 151 -2.05 17.51 3.71
N LYS A 152 -3.18 17.92 3.15
CA LYS A 152 -3.79 17.27 1.98
C LYS A 152 -3.25 17.88 0.69
N LEU A 153 -2.62 17.06 -0.17
CA LEU A 153 -2.37 17.46 -1.56
C LEU A 153 -3.71 17.57 -2.30
N VAL A 154 -3.96 18.71 -2.93
CA VAL A 154 -5.18 18.95 -3.70
C VAL A 154 -4.91 19.10 -5.20
N ASP A 155 -3.68 19.46 -5.57
CA ASP A 155 -3.24 19.53 -6.96
C ASP A 155 -1.71 19.47 -7.07
N ILE A 156 -1.19 19.28 -8.28
CA ILE A 156 0.24 19.47 -8.59
C ILE A 156 0.46 20.79 -9.32
N ILE A 157 1.62 21.39 -9.10
CA ILE A 157 2.10 22.53 -9.89
C ILE A 157 2.74 21.97 -11.15
N ARG A 158 2.22 22.31 -12.32
CA ARG A 158 2.72 21.83 -13.61
C ARG A 158 3.06 22.99 -14.54
N LYS A 159 4.22 22.93 -15.17
CA LYS A 159 4.57 23.78 -16.32
C LYS A 159 5.01 22.85 -17.46
N ASP A 160 4.37 23.00 -18.61
CA ASP A 160 4.59 22.15 -19.77
C ASP A 160 4.48 20.64 -19.45
N ASN A 161 5.53 19.89 -19.70
CA ASN A 161 5.61 18.46 -19.37
C ASN A 161 6.40 18.17 -18.11
N LYS A 162 6.39 19.07 -17.10
CA LYS A 162 7.15 18.92 -15.86
C LYS A 162 6.30 19.24 -14.64
N CYS A 163 6.37 18.40 -13.61
CA CYS A 163 5.86 18.68 -12.27
C CYS A 163 6.87 19.53 -11.51
N LEU A 164 6.40 20.60 -10.87
CA LEU A 164 7.22 21.57 -10.13
C LEU A 164 6.90 21.56 -8.61
N GLY A 165 6.05 20.63 -8.16
CA GLY A 165 5.64 20.54 -6.77
C GLY A 165 4.14 20.30 -6.61
N GLY A 166 3.57 20.74 -5.49
CA GLY A 166 2.17 20.50 -5.16
C GLY A 166 1.49 21.70 -4.51
N ILE A 167 0.18 21.75 -4.66
CA ILE A 167 -0.73 22.66 -3.94
C ILE A 167 -1.41 21.83 -2.86
N CYS A 168 -1.31 22.28 -1.62
CA CYS A 168 -1.79 21.55 -0.46
C CYS A 168 -2.69 22.42 0.40
N ILE A 169 -3.59 21.78 1.17
CA ILE A 169 -4.35 22.42 2.23
C ILE A 169 -3.80 21.92 3.57
N HIS A 170 -3.39 22.86 4.41
CA HIS A 170 -2.94 22.61 5.77
C HIS A 170 -3.54 23.64 6.71
N ASN A 171 -4.19 23.21 7.80
CA ASN A 171 -4.92 24.07 8.74
C ASN A 171 -5.94 25.00 8.06
N GLY A 172 -6.64 24.50 7.04
CA GLY A 172 -7.63 25.25 6.28
C GLY A 172 -7.05 26.30 5.30
N GLN A 173 -5.72 26.39 5.19
CA GLN A 173 -5.04 27.33 4.30
C GLN A 173 -4.38 26.60 3.13
N GLU A 174 -4.48 27.19 1.95
CA GLU A 174 -3.73 26.74 0.78
C GLU A 174 -2.26 27.13 0.92
N ILE A 175 -1.39 26.15 0.67
CA ILE A 175 0.07 26.34 0.63
C ILE A 175 0.62 25.74 -0.66
N GLN A 176 1.56 26.44 -1.27
CA GLN A 176 2.29 25.95 -2.44
C GLN A 176 3.65 25.42 -1.98
N ILE A 177 3.95 24.20 -2.44
CA ILE A 177 5.20 23.50 -2.14
C ILE A 177 5.91 23.25 -3.46
N HIS A 178 7.04 23.93 -3.65
CA HIS A 178 7.88 23.74 -4.83
C HIS A 178 8.87 22.63 -4.58
N ALA A 179 9.04 21.74 -5.54
CA ALA A 179 9.98 20.63 -5.46
C ALA A 179 10.58 20.29 -6.82
N LYS A 180 11.85 19.86 -6.81
CA LYS A 180 12.51 19.34 -8.03
C LYS A 180 11.89 18.02 -8.48
N CYS A 181 11.43 17.18 -7.52
CA CYS A 181 10.72 15.94 -7.74
C CYS A 181 9.53 15.82 -6.79
N THR A 182 8.41 15.27 -7.26
CA THR A 182 7.22 14.97 -6.46
C THR A 182 6.89 13.49 -6.57
N ILE A 183 6.67 12.83 -5.42
CA ILE A 183 6.36 11.40 -5.32
C ILE A 183 4.94 11.25 -4.78
N LEU A 184 4.03 10.69 -5.58
CA LEU A 184 2.68 10.34 -5.18
C LEU A 184 2.66 8.92 -4.59
N ALA A 185 2.67 8.82 -3.26
CA ALA A 185 2.53 7.58 -2.50
C ALA A 185 1.23 7.59 -1.68
N THR A 186 0.17 8.10 -2.30
CA THR A 186 -1.10 8.50 -1.68
C THR A 186 -2.02 7.33 -1.32
N GLY A 187 -1.61 6.08 -1.59
CA GLY A 187 -2.44 4.90 -1.41
C GLY A 187 -3.53 4.78 -2.49
N GLY A 188 -4.40 3.79 -2.30
CA GLY A 188 -5.44 3.43 -3.26
C GLY A 188 -6.73 4.23 -3.11
N LEU A 189 -7.83 3.59 -3.52
CA LEU A 189 -9.16 4.20 -3.62
C LEU A 189 -10.24 3.44 -2.82
N GLY A 190 -9.80 2.58 -1.87
CA GLY A 190 -10.70 1.69 -1.13
C GLY A 190 -11.73 2.38 -0.25
N GLY A 191 -11.48 3.64 0.14
CA GLY A 191 -12.44 4.46 0.89
C GLY A 191 -13.71 4.84 0.10
N LEU A 192 -13.73 4.62 -1.22
CA LEU A 192 -14.92 4.84 -2.06
C LEU A 192 -15.95 3.71 -1.93
N PHE A 193 -15.59 2.57 -1.33
CA PHE A 193 -16.45 1.39 -1.24
C PHE A 193 -17.19 1.34 0.11
N LYS A 194 -18.48 0.97 0.09
CA LYS A 194 -19.32 0.81 1.28
C LYS A 194 -18.83 -0.30 2.22
N SER A 195 -18.17 -1.33 1.67
CA SER A 195 -17.56 -2.42 2.42
C SER A 195 -16.11 -2.53 2.01
N THR A 196 -15.22 -2.22 2.94
CA THR A 196 -13.77 -2.13 2.67
C THR A 196 -12.94 -2.46 3.89
N THR A 197 -11.70 -2.89 3.68
CA THR A 197 -10.68 -3.04 4.73
C THR A 197 -9.81 -1.78 4.87
N ASN A 198 -10.05 -0.78 4.04
CA ASN A 198 -9.23 0.42 3.92
C ASN A 198 -9.76 1.57 4.79
N PHE A 199 -8.89 2.53 5.10
CA PHE A 199 -9.34 3.78 5.72
C PHE A 199 -10.30 4.54 4.80
N PRO A 200 -11.39 5.14 5.34
CA PRO A 200 -12.39 5.84 4.53
C PRO A 200 -11.87 7.05 3.76
N PHE A 201 -10.82 7.69 4.25
CA PHE A 201 -10.21 8.85 3.60
C PHE A 201 -9.29 8.51 2.41
N LEU A 202 -9.01 7.22 2.15
CA LEU A 202 -8.23 6.79 0.98
C LEU A 202 -9.13 6.74 -0.26
N THR A 203 -9.30 7.87 -0.90
CA THR A 203 -10.28 8.10 -1.96
C THR A 203 -9.67 8.26 -3.36
N GLY A 204 -8.41 7.82 -3.54
CA GLY A 204 -7.72 7.88 -4.84
C GLY A 204 -7.26 9.29 -5.23
N ASP A 205 -6.97 10.16 -4.26
CA ASP A 205 -6.64 11.57 -4.50
C ASP A 205 -5.48 11.74 -5.51
N GLY A 206 -4.39 10.98 -5.37
CA GLY A 206 -3.26 11.04 -6.31
C GLY A 206 -3.62 10.56 -7.72
N ILE A 207 -4.48 9.55 -7.83
CA ILE A 207 -4.98 9.06 -9.12
C ILE A 207 -5.87 10.12 -9.79
N ALA A 208 -6.75 10.77 -9.02
CA ALA A 208 -7.61 11.85 -9.52
C ALA A 208 -6.79 13.06 -10.03
N ILE A 209 -5.74 13.44 -9.28
CA ILE A 209 -4.81 14.50 -9.69
C ILE A 209 -4.08 14.09 -10.98
N ALA A 210 -3.59 12.86 -11.08
CA ALA A 210 -2.93 12.36 -12.27
C ALA A 210 -3.85 12.40 -13.51
N LEU A 211 -5.11 11.98 -13.35
CA LEU A 211 -6.13 12.07 -14.42
C LEU A 211 -6.37 13.52 -14.87
N LYS A 212 -6.51 14.45 -13.90
CA LYS A 212 -6.70 15.88 -14.18
C LYS A 212 -5.58 16.47 -15.05
N HIS A 213 -4.35 15.99 -14.85
CA HIS A 213 -3.16 16.43 -15.56
C HIS A 213 -2.78 15.57 -16.75
N ASN A 214 -3.67 14.67 -17.23
CA ASN A 214 -3.42 13.75 -18.34
C ASN A 214 -2.16 12.87 -18.13
N VAL A 215 -1.84 12.54 -16.90
CA VAL A 215 -0.81 11.54 -16.58
C VAL A 215 -1.38 10.15 -16.86
N ALA A 216 -0.61 9.29 -17.49
CA ALA A 216 -1.09 7.98 -17.92
C ALA A 216 -1.54 7.12 -16.75
N ILE A 217 -2.75 6.56 -16.86
CA ILE A 217 -3.34 5.60 -15.92
C ILE A 217 -3.42 4.24 -16.60
N LYS A 218 -3.26 3.17 -15.84
CA LYS A 218 -3.35 1.79 -16.34
C LYS A 218 -4.16 0.92 -15.38
N ASP A 219 -4.96 0.00 -15.92
CA ASP A 219 -5.66 -1.09 -15.24
C ASP A 219 -6.50 -0.65 -14.02
N ILE A 220 -7.08 0.55 -14.03
CA ILE A 220 -7.82 1.15 -12.91
C ILE A 220 -9.02 0.30 -12.45
N ASN A 221 -9.53 -0.57 -13.30
CA ASN A 221 -10.60 -1.51 -13.03
C ASN A 221 -10.12 -2.83 -12.38
N TYR A 222 -8.82 -3.01 -12.18
CA TYR A 222 -8.29 -4.18 -11.50
C TYR A 222 -8.39 -3.98 -9.98
N LEU A 223 -9.46 -4.52 -9.41
CA LEU A 223 -9.80 -4.39 -8.00
C LEU A 223 -9.85 -5.77 -7.34
N GLN A 224 -9.32 -5.88 -6.13
CA GLN A 224 -9.30 -7.13 -5.37
C GLN A 224 -10.25 -7.06 -4.17
N LEU A 225 -11.09 -8.08 -4.03
CA LEU A 225 -11.81 -8.35 -2.79
C LEU A 225 -10.95 -9.22 -1.87
N HIS A 226 -11.01 -8.94 -0.57
CA HIS A 226 -10.55 -9.92 0.43
C HIS A 226 -11.72 -10.80 0.85
N PRO A 227 -11.57 -12.15 0.77
CA PRO A 227 -12.69 -13.04 1.01
C PRO A 227 -13.16 -13.08 2.45
N THR A 228 -12.25 -12.93 3.42
CA THR A 228 -12.53 -13.08 4.84
C THR A 228 -12.45 -11.75 5.59
N VAL A 229 -13.49 -10.95 5.44
CA VAL A 229 -13.69 -9.72 6.22
C VAL A 229 -14.87 -9.97 7.15
N LEU A 230 -14.72 -9.64 8.44
CA LEU A 230 -15.78 -9.88 9.42
C LEU A 230 -17.08 -9.19 8.97
N TYR A 231 -18.17 -9.94 8.94
CA TYR A 231 -19.46 -9.39 8.58
C TYR A 231 -20.08 -8.69 9.79
N GLU A 232 -20.30 -7.40 9.65
CA GLU A 232 -20.91 -6.52 10.62
C GLU A 232 -22.04 -5.76 9.89
N PRO A 233 -23.33 -6.11 10.10
CA PRO A 233 -24.44 -5.60 9.28
C PRO A 233 -24.56 -4.07 9.29
N ASP A 234 -24.32 -3.44 10.43
CA ASP A 234 -24.48 -1.99 10.62
C ASP A 234 -23.20 -1.20 10.34
N CYS A 235 -22.10 -1.89 9.97
CA CYS A 235 -20.84 -1.25 9.69
C CYS A 235 -20.79 -0.74 8.24
N ILE A 236 -20.68 0.57 8.07
CA ILE A 236 -20.42 1.22 6.78
C ILE A 236 -18.95 1.63 6.74
N GLY A 237 -18.26 1.28 5.66
CA GLY A 237 -16.86 1.63 5.44
C GLY A 237 -15.90 0.54 5.90
N LYS A 238 -14.94 0.89 6.76
CA LYS A 238 -13.85 -0.01 7.19
C LYS A 238 -14.33 -1.09 8.14
N ARG A 239 -14.11 -2.34 7.75
CA ARG A 239 -14.42 -3.55 8.54
C ARG A 239 -13.15 -4.26 8.98
N LEU A 240 -13.27 -5.12 10.00
CA LEU A 240 -12.16 -5.93 10.48
C LEU A 240 -11.76 -6.96 9.43
N LEU A 241 -10.52 -6.85 8.95
CA LEU A 241 -9.89 -7.87 8.12
C LEU A 241 -9.54 -9.08 8.98
N LEU A 242 -10.02 -10.25 8.61
CA LEU A 242 -9.55 -11.53 9.13
C LEU A 242 -8.47 -12.06 8.17
N SER A 243 -7.22 -11.91 8.56
CA SER A 243 -6.04 -12.17 7.72
C SER A 243 -6.09 -13.49 6.99
N GLU A 244 -5.54 -13.51 5.79
CA GLU A 244 -5.33 -14.75 5.03
C GLU A 244 -4.48 -15.77 5.78
N SER A 245 -3.61 -15.32 6.69
CA SER A 245 -2.81 -16.19 7.53
C SER A 245 -3.67 -17.12 8.40
N LEU A 246 -4.88 -16.72 8.81
CA LEU A 246 -5.82 -17.62 9.52
C LEU A 246 -6.19 -18.83 8.67
N ARG A 247 -6.41 -18.62 7.36
CA ARG A 247 -6.66 -19.73 6.41
C ARG A 247 -5.39 -20.52 6.15
N GLY A 248 -4.25 -19.84 6.09
CA GLY A 248 -2.92 -20.48 5.97
C GLY A 248 -2.57 -21.41 7.12
N GLU A 249 -3.01 -21.08 8.33
CA GLU A 249 -2.83 -21.91 9.56
C GLU A 249 -3.96 -22.91 9.76
N GLY A 250 -4.84 -23.12 8.79
CA GLY A 250 -5.84 -24.19 8.78
C GLY A 250 -7.30 -23.76 8.90
N GLY A 251 -7.60 -22.45 8.90
CA GLY A 251 -8.98 -21.95 8.92
C GLY A 251 -9.78 -22.41 7.71
N LYS A 252 -11.02 -22.90 7.94
CA LYS A 252 -11.90 -23.50 6.95
C LYS A 252 -13.08 -22.59 6.65
N LEU A 253 -13.47 -22.50 5.39
CA LEU A 253 -14.65 -21.77 4.95
C LEU A 253 -15.84 -22.74 4.88
N LYS A 254 -16.92 -22.38 5.61
CA LYS A 254 -18.14 -23.16 5.70
C LYS A 254 -19.36 -22.34 5.30
N ASN A 255 -20.30 -22.96 4.59
CA ASN A 255 -21.59 -22.36 4.29
C ASN A 255 -22.53 -22.34 5.52
N LEU A 256 -23.75 -21.86 5.35
CA LEU A 256 -24.74 -21.80 6.46
C LEU A 256 -25.20 -23.18 6.94
N ASP A 257 -25.01 -24.23 6.14
CA ASP A 257 -25.29 -25.63 6.48
C ASP A 257 -24.08 -26.31 7.16
N ASN A 258 -23.01 -25.52 7.47
CA ASN A 258 -21.76 -25.98 8.12
C ASN A 258 -20.93 -26.94 7.24
N GLU A 259 -21.04 -26.85 5.93
CA GLU A 259 -20.29 -27.63 4.95
C GLU A 259 -19.15 -26.81 4.35
N GLU A 260 -17.98 -27.45 4.14
CA GLU A 260 -16.86 -26.85 3.38
C GLU A 260 -17.23 -26.81 1.90
N PHE A 261 -17.27 -25.63 1.27
CA PHE A 261 -17.72 -25.43 -0.10
C PHE A 261 -16.60 -24.99 -1.05
N VAL A 262 -15.45 -24.61 -0.54
CA VAL A 262 -14.27 -24.20 -1.31
C VAL A 262 -12.99 -24.50 -0.56
N ASP A 263 -11.92 -24.84 -1.30
CA ASP A 263 -10.58 -24.90 -0.72
C ASP A 263 -10.13 -23.50 -0.27
N SER A 264 -9.95 -23.33 1.04
CA SER A 264 -9.63 -22.04 1.67
C SER A 264 -8.28 -21.45 1.25
N LEU A 265 -7.38 -22.24 0.64
CA LEU A 265 -6.05 -21.78 0.19
C LEU A 265 -6.00 -21.40 -1.29
N LYS A 266 -7.11 -21.47 -2.02
CA LYS A 266 -7.18 -20.96 -3.40
C LYS A 266 -6.97 -19.43 -3.45
N PRO A 267 -6.59 -18.87 -4.62
CA PRO A 267 -6.46 -17.43 -4.81
C PRO A 267 -7.71 -16.64 -4.38
N ARG A 268 -7.53 -15.39 -3.96
CA ARG A 268 -8.59 -14.55 -3.38
C ARG A 268 -9.80 -14.36 -4.28
N ASP A 269 -9.59 -14.20 -5.58
CA ASP A 269 -10.65 -14.04 -6.57
C ASP A 269 -11.53 -15.28 -6.64
N VAL A 270 -10.93 -16.49 -6.64
CA VAL A 270 -11.64 -17.77 -6.62
C VAL A 270 -12.46 -17.94 -5.34
N VAL A 271 -11.83 -17.68 -4.19
CA VAL A 271 -12.49 -17.82 -2.88
C VAL A 271 -13.61 -16.78 -2.73
N SER A 272 -13.36 -15.52 -3.10
CA SER A 272 -14.37 -14.46 -3.02
C SER A 272 -15.57 -14.76 -3.91
N LYS A 273 -15.34 -15.27 -5.12
CA LYS A 273 -16.42 -15.68 -6.04
C LYS A 273 -17.26 -16.80 -5.44
N ALA A 274 -16.63 -17.84 -4.89
CA ALA A 274 -17.33 -18.95 -4.25
C ALA A 274 -18.19 -18.47 -3.07
N ILE A 275 -17.65 -17.56 -2.21
CA ILE A 275 -18.42 -16.98 -1.11
C ILE A 275 -19.61 -16.17 -1.63
N LEU A 276 -19.45 -15.36 -2.67
CA LEU A 276 -20.54 -14.58 -3.24
C LEU A 276 -21.62 -15.47 -3.86
N GLU A 277 -21.27 -16.64 -4.40
CA GLU A 277 -22.22 -17.63 -4.88
C GLU A 277 -23.02 -18.28 -3.74
N GLU A 278 -22.37 -18.57 -2.59
CA GLU A 278 -23.07 -19.07 -1.40
C GLU A 278 -24.01 -18.01 -0.81
N ILE A 279 -23.56 -16.75 -0.69
CA ILE A 279 -24.36 -15.62 -0.19
C ILE A 279 -25.66 -15.42 -1.02
N LYS A 280 -25.60 -15.61 -2.34
CA LYS A 280 -26.78 -15.48 -3.21
C LYS A 280 -27.88 -16.49 -2.89
N LYS A 281 -27.56 -17.64 -2.31
CA LYS A 281 -28.54 -18.65 -1.91
C LYS A 281 -29.35 -18.21 -0.68
N HIS A 282 -28.79 -17.32 0.13
CA HIS A 282 -29.35 -16.87 1.41
C HIS A 282 -29.29 -15.33 1.54
N PRO A 283 -30.09 -14.56 0.80
CA PRO A 283 -30.04 -13.10 0.78
C PRO A 283 -30.23 -12.44 2.16
N ASP A 284 -30.99 -13.08 3.06
CA ASP A 284 -31.24 -12.60 4.42
C ASP A 284 -30.03 -12.77 5.37
N LYS A 285 -29.06 -13.61 4.98
CA LYS A 285 -27.82 -13.86 5.73
C LYS A 285 -26.62 -13.75 4.78
N PRO A 286 -26.23 -12.52 4.39
CA PRO A 286 -25.23 -12.31 3.34
C PRO A 286 -23.78 -12.52 3.84
N TYR A 287 -23.51 -13.69 4.43
CA TYR A 287 -22.21 -14.12 4.94
C TYR A 287 -22.06 -15.64 4.88
N VAL A 288 -20.86 -16.09 5.01
CA VAL A 288 -20.44 -17.49 5.27
C VAL A 288 -19.65 -17.51 6.57
N TYR A 289 -19.16 -18.69 6.99
CA TYR A 289 -18.38 -18.81 8.21
C TYR A 289 -16.92 -19.10 7.92
N LEU A 290 -16.03 -18.45 8.69
CA LEU A 290 -14.65 -18.90 8.88
C LEU A 290 -14.59 -19.70 10.19
N ASP A 291 -14.27 -20.98 10.08
CA ASP A 291 -14.16 -21.91 11.21
C ASP A 291 -12.69 -22.11 11.63
N LEU A 292 -12.40 -21.77 12.87
CA LEU A 292 -11.11 -21.94 13.54
C LEU A 292 -11.22 -22.81 14.80
N THR A 293 -12.42 -23.36 15.09
CA THR A 293 -12.75 -24.04 16.35
C THR A 293 -11.96 -25.30 16.60
N HIS A 294 -11.35 -25.88 15.56
CA HIS A 294 -10.48 -27.05 15.66
C HIS A 294 -9.02 -26.70 16.03
N LEU A 295 -8.68 -25.41 16.09
CA LEU A 295 -7.33 -24.95 16.46
C LEU A 295 -7.23 -24.70 17.97
N ASP A 296 -6.04 -24.97 18.52
CA ASP A 296 -5.77 -24.76 19.95
C ASP A 296 -5.86 -23.27 20.35
N LYS A 297 -6.54 -23.00 21.46
CA LYS A 297 -6.73 -21.64 21.98
C LYS A 297 -5.41 -20.90 22.21
N ASN A 298 -4.43 -21.55 22.83
CA ASN A 298 -3.13 -20.91 23.13
C ASN A 298 -2.37 -20.63 21.83
N PHE A 299 -2.48 -21.52 20.84
CA PHE A 299 -1.93 -21.27 19.51
C PHE A 299 -2.55 -20.01 18.91
N LEU A 300 -3.89 -19.89 18.88
CA LEU A 300 -4.61 -18.72 18.34
C LEU A 300 -4.20 -17.42 19.06
N MET A 301 -4.17 -17.43 20.38
CA MET A 301 -3.78 -16.27 21.20
C MET A 301 -2.33 -15.84 20.98
N ASN A 302 -1.41 -16.78 20.78
CA ASN A 302 0.01 -16.48 20.62
C ASN A 302 0.36 -16.08 19.18
N ARG A 303 -0.27 -16.74 18.19
CA ARG A 303 0.00 -16.48 16.75
C ARG A 303 -0.75 -15.26 16.24
N PHE A 304 -1.99 -15.03 16.73
CA PHE A 304 -2.91 -13.99 16.28
C PHE A 304 -3.43 -13.12 17.44
N PRO A 305 -2.54 -12.53 18.27
CA PRO A 305 -2.98 -11.81 19.47
C PRO A 305 -3.87 -10.62 19.17
N PHE A 306 -3.59 -9.88 18.07
CA PHE A 306 -4.43 -8.75 17.65
C PHE A 306 -5.82 -9.24 17.20
N LEU A 307 -5.88 -10.20 16.28
CA LEU A 307 -7.15 -10.69 15.74
C LEU A 307 -7.98 -11.40 16.80
N TYR A 308 -7.34 -12.17 17.67
CA TYR A 308 -8.03 -12.83 18.79
C TYR A 308 -8.75 -11.83 19.68
N ASN A 309 -8.05 -10.76 20.10
CA ASN A 309 -8.64 -9.72 20.93
C ASN A 309 -9.70 -8.92 20.17
N ALA A 310 -9.44 -8.56 18.91
CA ALA A 310 -10.40 -7.81 18.09
C ALA A 310 -11.70 -8.56 17.81
N CYS A 311 -11.64 -9.90 17.69
CA CYS A 311 -12.84 -10.74 17.62
C CYS A 311 -13.55 -10.83 18.96
N ALA A 312 -12.82 -11.03 20.07
CA ALA A 312 -13.38 -11.10 21.41
C ALA A 312 -14.12 -9.81 21.82
N GLU A 313 -13.58 -8.63 21.47
CA GLU A 313 -14.23 -7.33 21.66
C GLU A 313 -15.57 -7.21 20.91
N ARG A 314 -15.76 -8.01 19.87
CA ARG A 314 -17.01 -8.11 19.06
C ARG A 314 -17.91 -9.28 19.46
N GLY A 315 -17.55 -9.97 20.55
CA GLY A 315 -18.32 -11.09 21.09
C GLY A 315 -18.03 -12.44 20.43
N TYR A 316 -16.96 -12.56 19.63
CA TYR A 316 -16.57 -13.81 18.98
C TYR A 316 -15.29 -14.39 19.60
N TYR A 317 -15.34 -15.64 20.05
CA TYR A 317 -14.18 -16.39 20.54
C TYR A 317 -13.76 -17.40 19.47
N MET A 318 -12.59 -17.18 18.86
CA MET A 318 -12.13 -17.94 17.68
C MET A 318 -12.09 -19.46 17.89
N GLU A 319 -11.81 -19.92 19.12
CA GLU A 319 -11.78 -21.35 19.47
C GLU A 319 -13.15 -21.97 19.72
N LYS A 320 -14.24 -21.18 19.67
CA LYS A 320 -15.60 -21.62 19.99
C LYS A 320 -16.62 -21.26 18.93
N ASP A 321 -16.45 -20.11 18.32
CA ASP A 321 -17.47 -19.51 17.48
C ASP A 321 -17.08 -19.57 16.01
N LEU A 322 -18.04 -19.83 15.14
CA LEU A 322 -17.91 -19.63 13.71
C LEU A 322 -17.95 -18.14 13.40
N LEU A 323 -16.91 -17.61 12.77
CA LEU A 323 -16.81 -16.19 12.47
C LEU A 323 -17.56 -15.85 11.19
N PRO A 324 -18.61 -14.99 11.21
CA PRO A 324 -19.31 -14.59 9.99
C PRO A 324 -18.40 -13.72 9.14
N VAL A 325 -18.21 -14.09 7.86
CA VAL A 325 -17.35 -13.38 6.92
C VAL A 325 -18.04 -13.15 5.59
N ALA A 326 -17.69 -12.01 4.97
CA ALA A 326 -18.11 -11.67 3.61
C ALA A 326 -16.97 -10.97 2.86
N PRO A 327 -16.90 -11.05 1.52
CA PRO A 327 -15.93 -10.32 0.74
C PRO A 327 -16.13 -8.80 0.87
N ALA A 328 -15.00 -8.07 0.94
CA ALA A 328 -14.99 -6.62 0.91
C ALA A 328 -13.81 -6.09 0.06
N HIS A 329 -13.93 -4.87 -0.44
CA HIS A 329 -12.82 -4.25 -1.16
C HIS A 329 -11.55 -4.20 -0.30
N HIS A 330 -10.41 -4.55 -0.91
CA HIS A 330 -9.15 -4.65 -0.16
C HIS A 330 -7.97 -3.95 -0.83
N TYR A 331 -7.81 -4.07 -2.16
CA TYR A 331 -6.65 -3.54 -2.85
C TYR A 331 -6.97 -3.16 -4.31
N ALA A 332 -6.38 -2.06 -4.80
CA ALA A 332 -6.41 -1.68 -6.21
C ALA A 332 -5.04 -2.02 -6.85
N MET A 333 -5.04 -2.84 -7.91
CA MET A 333 -3.81 -3.19 -8.63
C MET A 333 -3.49 -2.21 -9.74
N GLY A 334 -4.48 -1.49 -10.23
CA GLY A 334 -4.34 -0.41 -11.20
C GLY A 334 -4.11 0.95 -10.54
N GLY A 335 -3.77 1.95 -11.36
CA GLY A 335 -3.48 3.30 -10.89
C GLY A 335 -2.61 4.08 -11.85
N ILE A 336 -1.78 4.97 -11.36
CA ILE A 336 -0.85 5.78 -12.15
C ILE A 336 0.18 4.86 -12.81
N LYS A 337 0.24 4.86 -14.15
CA LYS A 337 1.22 4.04 -14.89
C LYS A 337 2.63 4.52 -14.60
N ILE A 338 3.51 3.61 -14.22
CA ILE A 338 4.92 3.89 -13.95
C ILE A 338 5.84 2.90 -14.70
N ASN A 339 7.11 3.26 -14.77
CA ASN A 339 8.17 2.35 -15.14
C ASN A 339 8.79 1.68 -13.89
N LEU A 340 9.84 0.87 -14.07
CA LEU A 340 10.51 0.16 -12.98
C LEU A 340 11.23 1.07 -11.95
N TYR A 341 11.26 2.38 -12.16
CA TYR A 341 11.86 3.37 -11.27
C TYR A 341 10.83 4.33 -10.65
N GLY A 342 9.54 4.07 -10.83
CA GLY A 342 8.47 4.90 -10.32
C GLY A 342 8.16 6.15 -11.14
N GLU A 343 8.83 6.35 -12.30
CA GLU A 343 8.61 7.52 -13.17
C GLU A 343 7.28 7.41 -13.90
N THR A 344 6.52 8.50 -13.90
CA THR A 344 5.25 8.63 -14.63
C THR A 344 5.45 9.20 -16.04
N SER A 345 4.37 9.42 -16.79
CA SER A 345 4.41 10.12 -18.08
C SER A 345 4.65 11.63 -17.96
N LEU A 346 4.66 12.20 -16.77
CA LEU A 346 4.98 13.60 -16.48
C LEU A 346 6.36 13.69 -15.83
N ASN A 347 7.27 14.43 -16.42
CA ASN A 347 8.63 14.60 -15.91
C ASN A 347 8.63 15.11 -14.46
N SER A 348 9.58 14.62 -13.64
CA SER A 348 9.72 14.98 -12.22
C SER A 348 8.52 14.59 -11.34
N LEU A 349 7.56 13.81 -11.87
CA LEU A 349 6.48 13.20 -11.12
C LEU A 349 6.68 11.69 -11.07
N TYR A 350 6.69 11.16 -9.86
CA TYR A 350 6.81 9.74 -9.56
C TYR A 350 5.54 9.26 -8.86
N ALA A 351 5.23 7.97 -8.98
CA ALA A 351 4.15 7.35 -8.20
C ALA A 351 4.60 5.99 -7.67
N LEU A 352 4.15 5.63 -6.45
CA LEU A 352 4.60 4.44 -5.73
C LEU A 352 3.48 3.82 -4.90
N GLY A 353 3.65 2.51 -4.59
CA GLY A 353 2.68 1.73 -3.83
C GLY A 353 1.34 1.67 -4.51
N GLU A 354 0.26 1.53 -3.76
CA GLU A 354 -1.10 1.33 -4.29
C GLU A 354 -1.66 2.49 -5.13
N ALA A 355 -1.02 3.67 -5.11
CA ALA A 355 -1.35 4.76 -6.04
C ALA A 355 -0.89 4.49 -7.47
N ALA A 356 0.09 3.60 -7.64
CA ALA A 356 0.74 3.30 -8.90
C ALA A 356 0.31 1.94 -9.47
N CYS A 357 0.32 1.81 -10.78
CA CYS A 357 0.26 0.54 -11.48
C CYS A 357 1.67 0.13 -11.90
N THR A 358 2.32 -0.72 -11.12
CA THR A 358 3.64 -1.31 -11.42
C THR A 358 3.56 -2.42 -12.46
N GLY A 359 2.39 -3.05 -12.58
CA GLY A 359 2.19 -4.26 -13.37
C GLY A 359 2.54 -5.57 -12.63
N VAL A 360 3.08 -5.51 -11.41
CA VAL A 360 3.44 -6.70 -10.61
C VAL A 360 2.24 -7.62 -10.37
N HIS A 361 1.06 -7.08 -10.14
CA HIS A 361 -0.06 -7.84 -9.58
C HIS A 361 -1.03 -8.43 -10.61
N GLY A 362 -0.92 -8.03 -11.88
CA GLY A 362 -1.94 -8.41 -12.85
C GLY A 362 -3.33 -7.95 -12.38
N ASN A 363 -4.36 -8.75 -12.60
CA ASN A 363 -5.73 -8.42 -12.17
C ASN A 363 -6.14 -9.03 -10.83
N ASN A 364 -5.23 -9.73 -10.13
CA ASN A 364 -5.46 -10.24 -8.78
C ASN A 364 -4.12 -10.43 -8.06
N ARG A 365 -3.94 -9.72 -6.93
CA ARG A 365 -2.67 -9.64 -6.20
C ARG A 365 -2.41 -10.90 -5.38
N LEU A 366 -1.22 -11.48 -5.51
CA LEU A 366 -0.72 -12.48 -4.57
C LEU A 366 -0.56 -11.87 -3.18
N ALA A 367 -1.00 -12.57 -2.14
CA ALA A 367 -0.90 -12.11 -0.76
C ALA A 367 0.52 -11.71 -0.38
N SER A 368 0.68 -10.75 0.52
CA SER A 368 1.96 -10.26 1.06
C SER A 368 2.93 -9.61 0.05
N ASN A 369 2.54 -9.45 -1.24
CA ASN A 369 3.35 -8.76 -2.26
C ASN A 369 3.24 -7.23 -2.19
N SER A 370 2.17 -6.64 -1.61
CA SER A 370 1.98 -5.18 -1.67
C SER A 370 2.97 -4.39 -0.81
N LEU A 371 3.30 -4.88 0.39
CA LEU A 371 4.34 -4.24 1.20
C LEU A 371 5.71 -4.34 0.52
N LEU A 372 6.01 -5.52 -0.08
CA LEU A 372 7.23 -5.73 -0.84
C LEU A 372 7.32 -4.81 -2.06
N GLU A 373 6.23 -4.65 -2.81
CA GLU A 373 6.14 -3.69 -3.92
C GLU A 373 6.53 -2.29 -3.46
N GLY A 374 5.92 -1.82 -2.36
CA GLY A 374 6.21 -0.50 -1.81
C GLY A 374 7.69 -0.27 -1.49
N ILE A 375 8.40 -1.28 -0.95
CA ILE A 375 9.82 -1.15 -0.61
C ILE A 375 10.74 -1.35 -1.80
N VAL A 376 10.46 -2.31 -2.70
CA VAL A 376 11.31 -2.56 -3.88
C VAL A 376 11.28 -1.37 -4.83
N PHE A 377 10.09 -0.94 -5.25
CA PHE A 377 9.95 0.20 -6.17
C PHE A 377 10.29 1.52 -5.49
N GLY A 378 10.01 1.66 -4.19
CA GLY A 378 10.45 2.80 -3.39
C GLY A 378 11.97 2.96 -3.35
N TYR A 379 12.71 1.87 -3.14
CA TYR A 379 14.17 1.88 -3.18
C TYR A 379 14.72 2.24 -4.56
N ARG A 380 14.14 1.67 -5.62
CA ARG A 380 14.53 1.96 -7.01
C ARG A 380 14.29 3.42 -7.38
N CYS A 381 13.14 3.97 -6.97
CA CYS A 381 12.81 5.37 -7.14
C CYS A 381 13.81 6.28 -6.41
N ALA A 382 14.12 5.99 -5.15
CA ALA A 382 15.12 6.75 -4.41
C ALA A 382 16.50 6.72 -5.09
N LYS A 383 16.96 5.55 -5.57
CA LYS A 383 18.22 5.45 -6.33
C LYS A 383 18.21 6.30 -7.58
N LYS A 384 17.11 6.30 -8.33
CA LYS A 384 16.96 7.10 -9.56
C LYS A 384 17.05 8.59 -9.25
N ILE A 385 16.26 9.07 -8.29
CA ILE A 385 16.26 10.47 -7.85
C ILE A 385 17.64 10.89 -7.33
N ASN A 386 18.28 10.05 -6.51
CA ASN A 386 19.62 10.32 -6.01
C ASN A 386 20.64 10.52 -7.14
N SER A 387 20.59 9.69 -8.20
CA SER A 387 21.50 9.83 -9.34
C SER A 387 21.22 11.09 -10.16
N GLU A 388 19.97 11.45 -10.36
CA GLU A 388 19.58 12.63 -11.13
C GLU A 388 19.89 13.94 -10.41
N LEU A 389 19.55 14.05 -9.14
CA LEU A 389 19.76 15.27 -8.36
C LEU A 389 21.25 15.46 -7.94
N PHE A 390 22.04 14.39 -7.92
CA PHE A 390 23.49 14.49 -7.69
C PHE A 390 24.22 15.16 -8.88
N VAL A 391 23.79 14.85 -10.11
CA VAL A 391 24.36 15.42 -11.35
C VAL A 391 23.93 16.88 -11.55
N THR A 392 22.77 17.28 -11.00
CA THR A 392 22.15 18.58 -11.23
C THR A 392 22.29 19.56 -10.09
N ASN A 393 23.46 19.60 -9.40
CA ASN A 393 23.73 20.65 -8.40
C ASN A 393 23.62 22.10 -8.94
N ASN A 394 23.27 22.26 -10.23
CA ASN A 394 22.98 23.53 -10.91
C ASN A 394 21.55 23.64 -11.45
N SER A 395 20.61 22.75 -11.13
CA SER A 395 19.23 22.98 -11.52
C SER A 395 18.59 23.99 -10.57
N SER A 396 18.24 25.15 -11.10
CA SER A 396 17.46 26.16 -10.39
C SER A 396 16.15 25.56 -9.86
N TYR A 397 15.79 25.87 -8.61
CA TYR A 397 14.43 25.65 -8.13
C TYR A 397 13.44 26.33 -9.08
N PRO A 398 12.19 25.84 -9.21
CA PRO A 398 11.14 26.57 -9.90
C PRO A 398 11.12 28.00 -9.42
N SER A 399 11.19 28.95 -10.33
CA SER A 399 11.23 30.36 -10.00
C SER A 399 9.86 30.86 -9.56
N LYS A 400 9.82 32.02 -8.92
CA LYS A 400 8.56 32.71 -8.63
C LYS A 400 7.77 32.98 -9.93
N GLU A 401 8.49 33.28 -11.02
CA GLU A 401 7.94 33.53 -12.34
C GLU A 401 7.26 32.27 -12.92
N ASP A 402 7.86 31.09 -12.76
CA ASP A 402 7.24 29.83 -13.19
C ASP A 402 5.89 29.58 -12.50
N VAL A 403 5.76 30.00 -11.24
CA VAL A 403 4.51 29.90 -10.47
C VAL A 403 3.50 30.94 -10.91
N ILE A 404 3.94 32.16 -11.14
CA ILE A 404 3.06 33.26 -11.61
C ILE A 404 2.47 32.87 -12.97
N ASP A 405 3.27 32.38 -13.87
CA ASP A 405 2.82 31.93 -15.21
C ASP A 405 1.80 30.78 -15.07
N TYR A 406 2.06 29.80 -14.20
CA TYR A 406 1.11 28.73 -13.91
C TYR A 406 -0.24 29.22 -13.38
N LEU A 407 -0.23 30.24 -12.50
CA LEU A 407 -1.43 30.82 -11.93
C LEU A 407 -2.19 31.66 -12.95
N LYS A 408 -1.50 32.45 -13.79
CA LYS A 408 -2.12 33.27 -14.84
C LYS A 408 -2.96 32.45 -15.83
N GLU A 409 -2.54 31.22 -16.14
CA GLU A 409 -3.28 30.32 -17.02
C GLU A 409 -4.57 29.76 -16.42
N ARG A 410 -4.75 29.84 -15.10
CA ARG A 410 -5.80 29.10 -14.34
C ARG A 410 -6.71 29.98 -13.50
N VAL A 411 -6.36 31.21 -13.28
CA VAL A 411 -7.20 32.18 -12.58
C VAL A 411 -7.97 33.05 -13.57
N ASP A 412 -9.08 33.57 -13.11
CA ASP A 412 -9.88 34.50 -13.91
C ASP A 412 -9.08 35.81 -14.16
N GLU A 413 -9.43 36.53 -15.24
CA GLU A 413 -8.71 37.73 -15.69
C GLU A 413 -8.57 38.82 -14.60
N ASN A 414 -9.47 38.89 -13.63
CA ASN A 414 -9.39 39.86 -12.54
C ASN A 414 -8.32 39.49 -11.52
N TYR A 415 -8.13 38.20 -11.25
CA TYR A 415 -7.06 37.72 -10.40
C TYR A 415 -5.71 37.72 -11.10
N ALA A 416 -5.67 37.46 -12.41
CA ALA A 416 -4.44 37.51 -13.19
C ALA A 416 -3.75 38.89 -13.10
N LYS A 417 -4.54 39.97 -13.08
CA LYS A 417 -4.03 41.35 -12.92
C LYS A 417 -3.38 41.64 -11.57
N LEU A 418 -3.70 40.85 -10.52
CA LEU A 418 -3.09 40.98 -9.19
C LEU A 418 -1.74 40.25 -9.08
N LEU A 419 -1.35 39.45 -10.11
CA LEU A 419 -0.08 38.72 -10.13
C LEU A 419 1.10 39.54 -10.71
N ASP A 420 0.83 40.73 -11.25
CA ASP A 420 1.83 41.56 -11.90
C ASP A 420 2.47 42.61 -10.91
N TYR A 421 2.31 42.40 -9.58
CA TYR A 421 2.90 43.26 -8.53
C TYR A 421 3.99 42.54 -7.73
#